data_6e4f8c31838df3a351f94485eeae273d
#
_entry.id   6e4f8c31838df3a351f94485eeae273d
#
_cell.length_a   1.000
_cell.length_b   1.000
_cell.length_c   1.000
_cell.angle_alpha   90.00
_cell.angle_beta   90.00
_cell.angle_gamma   90.00
#
_symmetry.space_group_name_H-M   'P 1'
#
loop_
_entity.id
_entity.type
_entity.pdbx_description
1 polymer ?
#
loop_
_entity_poly.entity_id
_entity_poly.type
_entity_poly.pdbx_seq_one_letter_code
_entity_poly.pdbx_strand_id
1 'polypeptide(L)'
;MPDAQQIYNLDIELIQPNPLQPRGLIPPNSIGDLVNSIKEHGIIEPLVVAKTPAGYQIIAGERRWRASKLAGLTTVPVVVRETTARGMLEMAIVENVQREDLNPIERAQAFQRLIEEFGLPVGEIAKRVSKSESYVSNTMRLMALPDAIKDGLISGAISEGHARAIAGLGEIKLMVDAYKTILSESASVRRAEDLARRLKAQYNKGPLHKVERIHSDELDTIAKDLAQSVNGLVKITQSKVEARLVFVIRGSLEQTSKTLKLIHLRLGEKKENTN
;
A
#
# COMPACT_ATOMS: atom_id res chain seq x y z
N MET A 1 -9.55 -27.14 18.06
CA MET A 1 -8.28 -27.90 18.11
C MET A 1 -7.79 -27.98 16.68
N PRO A 2 -6.52 -27.70 16.34
CA PRO A 2 -6.05 -27.96 14.99
C PRO A 2 -6.16 -29.46 14.74
N ASP A 3 -6.82 -29.84 13.65
CA ASP A 3 -6.90 -31.21 13.20
C ASP A 3 -5.49 -31.81 13.16
N ALA A 4 -5.27 -32.89 13.89
CA ALA A 4 -4.01 -33.62 13.84
C ALA A 4 -3.79 -34.06 12.39
N GLN A 5 -2.89 -33.39 11.70
CA GLN A 5 -2.59 -33.66 10.30
C GLN A 5 -2.00 -35.06 10.22
N GLN A 6 -2.75 -36.00 9.66
CA GLN A 6 -2.31 -37.37 9.52
C GLN A 6 -1.17 -37.43 8.49
N ILE A 7 -0.01 -37.96 8.91
CA ILE A 7 1.16 -38.11 8.07
C ILE A 7 1.09 -39.52 7.41
N TYR A 8 1.25 -39.54 6.11
CA TYR A 8 1.28 -40.77 5.31
C TYR A 8 2.66 -40.93 4.69
N ASN A 9 3.09 -42.17 4.51
CA ASN A 9 4.26 -42.44 3.68
C ASN A 9 3.78 -42.81 2.27
N LEU A 10 4.10 -41.97 1.28
CA LEU A 10 3.75 -42.21 -0.12
C LEU A 10 4.99 -42.57 -0.94
N ASP A 11 4.78 -43.42 -1.95
CA ASP A 11 5.78 -43.68 -2.98
C ASP A 11 6.12 -42.36 -3.70
N ILE A 12 7.43 -42.08 -3.78
CA ILE A 12 7.94 -40.84 -4.35
C ILE A 12 7.60 -40.67 -5.83
N GLU A 13 7.39 -41.77 -6.55
CA GLU A 13 7.03 -41.77 -7.96
C GLU A 13 5.55 -41.39 -8.20
N LEU A 14 4.69 -41.55 -7.20
CA LEU A 14 3.29 -41.08 -7.26
C LEU A 14 3.15 -39.57 -7.10
N ILE A 15 4.26 -38.90 -6.74
CA ILE A 15 4.26 -37.45 -6.42
C ILE A 15 4.81 -36.67 -7.61
N GLN A 16 4.03 -35.73 -8.11
CA GLN A 16 4.38 -34.86 -9.24
C GLN A 16 4.68 -33.44 -8.78
N PRO A 17 5.66 -32.75 -9.40
CA PRO A 17 5.91 -31.33 -9.13
C PRO A 17 4.74 -30.50 -9.60
N ASN A 18 4.55 -29.32 -8.97
CA ASN A 18 3.53 -28.34 -9.40
C ASN A 18 4.03 -27.60 -10.65
N PRO A 19 3.40 -27.75 -11.83
CA PRO A 19 3.81 -27.07 -13.06
C PRO A 19 3.61 -25.55 -12.99
N LEU A 20 2.80 -25.07 -12.05
CA LEU A 20 2.44 -23.65 -11.89
C LEU A 20 3.37 -22.89 -10.91
N GLN A 21 4.28 -23.61 -10.22
CA GLN A 21 5.31 -22.92 -9.44
C GLN A 21 6.34 -22.31 -10.40
N PRO A 22 6.59 -20.97 -10.34
CA PRO A 22 7.63 -20.35 -11.14
C PRO A 22 8.96 -20.99 -10.75
N ARG A 23 9.59 -21.66 -11.73
CA ARG A 23 10.90 -22.30 -11.60
C ARG A 23 11.97 -21.23 -11.44
N GLY A 24 12.14 -20.69 -10.23
CA GLY A 24 13.40 -20.06 -9.89
C GLY A 24 14.50 -21.12 -10.04
N LEU A 25 15.56 -20.77 -10.76
CA LEU A 25 16.77 -21.60 -10.84
C LEU A 25 17.26 -21.86 -9.41
N ILE A 26 16.94 -23.04 -8.88
CA ILE A 26 17.49 -23.47 -7.59
C ILE A 26 18.98 -23.73 -7.86
N PRO A 27 19.92 -22.99 -7.26
CA PRO A 27 21.33 -23.20 -7.49
C PRO A 27 21.68 -24.66 -7.13
N PRO A 28 22.39 -25.41 -8.00
CA PRO A 28 22.73 -26.81 -7.76
C PRO A 28 23.41 -27.07 -6.41
N ASN A 29 24.21 -26.09 -5.95
CA ASN A 29 24.97 -26.20 -4.69
C ASN A 29 24.07 -26.18 -3.44
N SER A 30 22.83 -25.67 -3.52
CA SER A 30 21.92 -25.61 -2.36
C SER A 30 21.11 -26.89 -2.13
N ILE A 31 21.19 -27.89 -3.00
CA ILE A 31 20.50 -29.17 -2.87
C ILE A 31 21.42 -30.22 -2.24
N GLY A 32 22.74 -30.11 -2.46
CA GLY A 32 23.70 -31.10 -1.97
C GLY A 32 23.67 -31.28 -0.45
N ASP A 33 23.67 -30.20 0.31
CA ASP A 33 23.59 -30.25 1.77
C ASP A 33 22.28 -30.88 2.24
N LEU A 34 21.18 -30.59 1.55
CA LEU A 34 19.87 -31.16 1.87
C LEU A 34 19.82 -32.65 1.55
N VAL A 35 20.47 -33.12 0.49
CA VAL A 35 20.61 -34.57 0.16
C VAL A 35 21.35 -35.30 1.27
N ASN A 36 22.47 -34.75 1.76
CA ASN A 36 23.24 -35.33 2.84
C ASN A 36 22.42 -35.39 4.14
N SER A 37 21.75 -34.32 4.49
CA SER A 37 20.87 -34.26 5.68
C SER A 37 19.73 -35.27 5.59
N ILE A 38 19.11 -35.42 4.42
CA ILE A 38 18.02 -36.41 4.20
C ILE A 38 18.54 -37.83 4.28
N LYS A 39 19.76 -38.13 3.81
CA LYS A 39 20.37 -39.47 3.94
C LYS A 39 20.65 -39.82 5.40
N GLU A 40 21.02 -38.86 6.23
CA GLU A 40 21.38 -39.07 7.61
C GLU A 40 20.16 -39.09 8.55
N HIS A 41 19.22 -38.17 8.36
CA HIS A 41 18.12 -37.97 9.30
C HIS A 41 16.74 -38.24 8.71
N GLY A 42 16.64 -38.53 7.42
CA GLY A 42 15.37 -38.62 6.71
C GLY A 42 14.72 -37.21 6.52
N ILE A 43 13.45 -37.25 6.17
CA ILE A 43 12.65 -36.01 6.03
C ILE A 43 12.02 -35.70 7.39
N ILE A 44 12.54 -34.67 8.07
CA ILE A 44 12.05 -34.24 9.39
C ILE A 44 10.69 -33.55 9.28
N GLU A 45 10.51 -32.70 8.28
CA GLU A 45 9.25 -31.99 8.03
C GLU A 45 8.56 -32.60 6.79
N PRO A 46 7.33 -33.16 6.90
CA PRO A 46 6.65 -33.82 5.80
C PRO A 46 6.36 -32.87 4.64
N LEU A 47 6.28 -33.43 3.42
CA LEU A 47 5.81 -32.70 2.25
C LEU A 47 4.31 -32.44 2.39
N VAL A 48 3.82 -31.38 1.77
CA VAL A 48 2.38 -31.13 1.62
C VAL A 48 1.97 -31.42 0.18
N VAL A 49 1.05 -32.34 -0.01
CA VAL A 49 0.59 -32.78 -1.34
C VAL A 49 -0.94 -32.70 -1.43
N ALA A 50 -1.43 -32.44 -2.64
CA ALA A 50 -2.85 -32.54 -2.96
C ALA A 50 -3.13 -33.81 -3.75
N LYS A 51 -4.27 -34.44 -3.47
CA LYS A 51 -4.76 -35.57 -4.28
C LYS A 51 -5.34 -35.03 -5.59
N THR A 52 -4.90 -35.60 -6.72
CA THR A 52 -5.38 -35.27 -8.06
C THR A 52 -5.81 -36.54 -8.78
N PRO A 53 -6.56 -36.47 -9.88
CA PRO A 53 -6.89 -37.66 -10.68
C PRO A 53 -5.65 -38.40 -11.22
N ALA A 54 -4.51 -37.70 -11.35
CA ALA A 54 -3.26 -38.25 -11.88
C ALA A 54 -2.26 -38.67 -10.77
N GLY A 55 -2.68 -38.74 -9.50
CA GLY A 55 -1.81 -39.09 -8.36
C GLY A 55 -1.76 -37.95 -7.33
N TYR A 56 -0.57 -37.60 -6.84
CA TYR A 56 -0.38 -36.55 -5.86
C TYR A 56 0.47 -35.42 -6.43
N GLN A 57 0.07 -34.18 -6.20
CA GLN A 57 0.81 -33.01 -6.66
C GLN A 57 1.36 -32.23 -5.48
N ILE A 58 2.61 -31.80 -5.56
CA ILE A 58 3.28 -31.04 -4.48
C ILE A 58 2.64 -29.65 -4.35
N ILE A 59 2.22 -29.32 -3.12
CA ILE A 59 1.84 -27.96 -2.72
C ILE A 59 3.06 -27.26 -2.12
N ALA A 60 3.74 -27.90 -1.13
CA ALA A 60 4.94 -27.39 -0.49
C ALA A 60 5.96 -28.48 -0.26
N GLY A 61 7.26 -28.12 -0.30
CA GLY A 61 8.36 -29.05 -0.06
C GLY A 61 9.05 -29.58 -1.32
N GLU A 62 8.98 -28.90 -2.48
CA GLU A 62 9.60 -29.36 -3.73
C GLU A 62 11.12 -29.63 -3.60
N ARG A 63 11.86 -28.76 -2.85
CA ARG A 63 13.30 -28.99 -2.61
C ARG A 63 13.55 -30.29 -1.87
N ARG A 64 12.73 -30.61 -0.86
CA ARG A 64 12.80 -31.87 -0.11
C ARG A 64 12.50 -33.06 -1.01
N TRP A 65 11.48 -32.98 -1.85
CA TRP A 65 11.15 -34.03 -2.81
C TRP A 65 12.30 -34.29 -3.80
N ARG A 66 12.89 -33.23 -4.39
CA ARG A 66 14.04 -33.36 -5.30
C ARG A 66 15.25 -33.97 -4.60
N ALA A 67 15.57 -33.51 -3.41
CA ALA A 67 16.67 -34.02 -2.61
C ALA A 67 16.43 -35.49 -2.21
N SER A 68 15.20 -35.89 -1.91
CA SER A 68 14.82 -37.27 -1.60
C SER A 68 14.98 -38.21 -2.79
N LYS A 69 14.61 -37.77 -4.00
CA LYS A 69 14.89 -38.52 -5.24
C LYS A 69 16.40 -38.73 -5.45
N LEU A 70 17.19 -37.64 -5.25
CA LEU A 70 18.65 -37.75 -5.36
C LEU A 70 19.29 -38.57 -4.23
N ALA A 71 18.67 -38.64 -3.06
CA ALA A 71 19.10 -39.48 -1.95
C ALA A 71 18.72 -40.94 -2.13
N GLY A 72 17.87 -41.29 -3.11
CA GLY A 72 17.43 -42.64 -3.41
C GLY A 72 16.30 -43.16 -2.51
N LEU A 73 15.52 -42.28 -1.90
CA LEU A 73 14.36 -42.68 -1.09
C LEU A 73 13.23 -43.19 -2.02
N THR A 74 12.62 -44.32 -1.65
CA THR A 74 11.46 -44.89 -2.35
C THR A 74 10.14 -44.29 -1.83
N THR A 75 10.09 -43.93 -0.55
CA THR A 75 8.91 -43.34 0.09
C THR A 75 9.27 -42.08 0.86
N VAL A 76 8.31 -41.15 0.97
CA VAL A 76 8.49 -39.89 1.69
C VAL A 76 7.27 -39.60 2.56
N PRO A 77 7.46 -39.01 3.77
CA PRO A 77 6.36 -38.59 4.62
C PRO A 77 5.63 -37.38 4.00
N VAL A 78 4.31 -37.47 3.91
CA VAL A 78 3.46 -36.44 3.33
C VAL A 78 2.24 -36.15 4.20
N VAL A 79 1.76 -34.92 4.15
CA VAL A 79 0.42 -34.52 4.59
C VAL A 79 -0.43 -34.34 3.33
N VAL A 80 -1.52 -35.09 3.24
CA VAL A 80 -2.45 -34.99 2.10
C VAL A 80 -3.48 -33.90 2.43
N ARG A 81 -3.62 -32.93 1.53
CA ARG A 81 -4.67 -31.91 1.57
C ARG A 81 -5.70 -32.20 0.49
N GLU A 82 -6.96 -32.30 0.88
CA GLU A 82 -8.06 -32.28 -0.07
C GLU A 82 -8.26 -30.83 -0.56
N THR A 83 -8.03 -30.61 -1.84
CA THR A 83 -8.17 -29.29 -2.44
C THR A 83 -8.42 -29.39 -3.94
N THR A 84 -8.95 -28.33 -4.52
CA THR A 84 -9.09 -28.17 -5.97
C THR A 84 -7.79 -27.68 -6.59
N ALA A 85 -7.63 -27.79 -7.91
CA ALA A 85 -6.48 -27.20 -8.63
C ALA A 85 -6.34 -25.70 -8.34
N ARG A 86 -7.46 -24.97 -8.22
CA ARG A 86 -7.50 -23.56 -7.83
C ARG A 86 -6.99 -23.36 -6.40
N GLY A 87 -7.44 -24.17 -5.45
CA GLY A 87 -6.98 -24.11 -4.06
C GLY A 87 -5.50 -24.47 -3.89
N MET A 88 -4.97 -25.39 -4.72
CA MET A 88 -3.53 -25.69 -4.76
C MET A 88 -2.71 -24.45 -5.18
N LEU A 89 -3.15 -23.77 -6.25
CA LEU A 89 -2.46 -22.58 -6.73
C LEU A 89 -2.52 -21.45 -5.68
N GLU A 90 -3.67 -21.28 -5.05
CA GLU A 90 -3.85 -20.32 -3.96
C GLU A 90 -2.88 -20.59 -2.80
N MET A 91 -2.82 -21.85 -2.32
CA MET A 91 -1.89 -22.23 -1.25
C MET A 91 -0.43 -22.04 -1.63
N ALA A 92 -0.06 -22.35 -2.88
CA ALA A 92 1.30 -22.16 -3.37
C ALA A 92 1.69 -20.66 -3.40
N ILE A 93 0.78 -19.76 -3.75
CA ILE A 93 1.03 -18.31 -3.70
C ILE A 93 1.19 -17.86 -2.25
N VAL A 94 0.32 -18.29 -1.33
CA VAL A 94 0.39 -17.92 0.09
C VAL A 94 1.71 -18.40 0.71
N GLU A 95 2.11 -19.64 0.44
CA GLU A 95 3.40 -20.18 0.91
C GLU A 95 4.58 -19.38 0.37
N ASN A 96 4.58 -19.10 -0.95
CA ASN A 96 5.64 -18.31 -1.57
C ASN A 96 5.75 -16.88 -0.98
N VAL A 97 4.61 -16.24 -0.66
CA VAL A 97 4.59 -14.90 -0.04
C VAL A 97 5.17 -14.89 1.37
N GLN A 98 5.14 -16.00 2.09
CA GLN A 98 5.72 -16.12 3.43
C GLN A 98 7.25 -16.25 3.42
N ARG A 99 7.88 -16.39 2.24
CA ARG A 99 9.32 -16.45 2.12
C ARG A 99 9.96 -15.09 2.45
N GLU A 100 11.07 -15.11 3.16
CA GLU A 100 11.80 -13.91 3.60
C GLU A 100 12.57 -13.22 2.46
N ASP A 101 12.89 -13.97 1.40
CA ASP A 101 13.72 -13.54 0.28
C ASP A 101 12.93 -12.82 -0.86
N LEU A 102 11.61 -12.70 -0.75
CA LEU A 102 10.78 -11.97 -1.71
C LEU A 102 11.02 -10.46 -1.65
N ASN A 103 11.25 -9.86 -2.82
CA ASN A 103 11.29 -8.41 -2.90
C ASN A 103 9.89 -7.80 -2.70
N PRO A 104 9.79 -6.51 -2.31
CA PRO A 104 8.50 -5.87 -2.01
C PRO A 104 7.52 -5.82 -3.21
N ILE A 105 8.02 -5.77 -4.44
CA ILE A 105 7.20 -5.73 -5.65
C ILE A 105 6.62 -7.12 -5.96
N GLU A 106 7.44 -8.17 -5.86
CA GLU A 106 6.96 -9.56 -6.02
C GLU A 106 5.88 -9.90 -4.99
N ARG A 107 6.06 -9.46 -3.75
CA ARG A 107 5.07 -9.61 -2.68
C ARG A 107 3.77 -8.87 -3.00
N ALA A 108 3.87 -7.66 -3.52
CA ALA A 108 2.71 -6.87 -3.94
C ALA A 108 1.94 -7.54 -5.10
N GLN A 109 2.66 -8.09 -6.09
CA GLN A 109 2.08 -8.84 -7.20
C GLN A 109 1.36 -10.10 -6.71
N ALA A 110 1.96 -10.82 -5.77
CA ALA A 110 1.34 -12.02 -5.21
C ALA A 110 0.04 -11.70 -4.45
N PHE A 111 0.00 -10.62 -3.67
CA PHE A 111 -1.24 -10.16 -3.02
C PHE A 111 -2.30 -9.75 -4.04
N GLN A 112 -1.91 -9.05 -5.09
CA GLN A 112 -2.82 -8.66 -6.16
C GLN A 112 -3.43 -9.90 -6.83
N ARG A 113 -2.62 -10.90 -7.15
CA ARG A 113 -3.10 -12.17 -7.71
C ARG A 113 -4.09 -12.89 -6.80
N LEU A 114 -3.84 -12.91 -5.48
CA LEU A 114 -4.77 -13.50 -4.51
C LEU A 114 -6.15 -12.83 -4.53
N ILE A 115 -6.21 -11.52 -4.77
CA ILE A 115 -7.46 -10.79 -4.91
C ILE A 115 -8.11 -11.04 -6.27
N GLU A 116 -7.37 -10.83 -7.36
CA GLU A 116 -7.92 -10.84 -8.72
C GLU A 116 -8.29 -12.25 -9.21
N GLU A 117 -7.41 -13.24 -8.97
CA GLU A 117 -7.62 -14.61 -9.45
C GLU A 117 -8.49 -15.44 -8.48
N PHE A 118 -8.35 -15.21 -7.18
CA PHE A 118 -9.01 -16.03 -6.15
C PHE A 118 -10.17 -15.34 -5.45
N GLY A 119 -10.29 -14.01 -5.56
CA GLY A 119 -11.36 -13.24 -4.94
C GLY A 119 -11.21 -13.11 -3.43
N LEU A 120 -9.99 -13.28 -2.90
CA LEU A 120 -9.75 -13.21 -1.46
C LEU A 120 -9.81 -11.75 -0.97
N PRO A 121 -10.58 -11.46 0.08
CA PRO A 121 -10.56 -10.14 0.69
C PRO A 121 -9.23 -9.89 1.41
N VAL A 122 -8.82 -8.62 1.51
CA VAL A 122 -7.56 -8.20 2.16
C VAL A 122 -7.41 -8.77 3.57
N GLY A 123 -8.49 -8.79 4.36
CA GLY A 123 -8.48 -9.34 5.71
C GLY A 123 -8.17 -10.83 5.77
N GLU A 124 -8.65 -11.59 4.79
CA GLU A 124 -8.36 -13.03 4.70
C GLU A 124 -6.90 -13.28 4.30
N ILE A 125 -6.38 -12.52 3.33
CA ILE A 125 -4.97 -12.55 2.95
C ILE A 125 -4.09 -12.24 4.16
N ALA A 126 -4.40 -11.17 4.89
CA ALA A 126 -3.66 -10.75 6.08
C ALA A 126 -3.56 -11.87 7.13
N LYS A 127 -4.68 -12.55 7.42
CA LYS A 127 -4.72 -13.70 8.33
C LYS A 127 -3.81 -14.84 7.85
N ARG A 128 -3.90 -15.22 6.55
CA ARG A 128 -3.15 -16.33 5.98
C ARG A 128 -1.65 -16.09 5.96
N VAL A 129 -1.23 -14.83 5.74
CA VAL A 129 0.21 -14.47 5.76
C VAL A 129 0.69 -13.99 7.14
N SER A 130 -0.16 -14.04 8.17
CA SER A 130 0.15 -13.62 9.54
C SER A 130 0.66 -12.18 9.62
N LYS A 131 0.02 -11.27 8.86
CA LYS A 131 0.30 -9.84 8.82
C LYS A 131 -0.97 -9.03 9.08
N SER A 132 -0.84 -7.70 9.28
CA SER A 132 -1.99 -6.81 9.38
C SER A 132 -2.60 -6.49 8.01
N GLU A 133 -3.89 -6.14 7.97
CA GLU A 133 -4.55 -5.65 6.76
C GLU A 133 -3.88 -4.38 6.21
N SER A 134 -3.41 -3.51 7.10
CA SER A 134 -2.65 -2.32 6.72
C SER A 134 -1.34 -2.67 6.02
N TYR A 135 -0.67 -3.75 6.45
CA TYR A 135 0.54 -4.24 5.78
C TYR A 135 0.23 -4.67 4.35
N VAL A 136 -0.80 -5.52 4.16
CA VAL A 136 -1.20 -6.00 2.82
C VAL A 136 -1.59 -4.83 1.92
N SER A 137 -2.44 -3.92 2.40
CA SER A 137 -2.87 -2.74 1.65
C SER A 137 -1.71 -1.81 1.27
N ASN A 138 -0.78 -1.58 2.19
CA ASN A 138 0.40 -0.74 1.93
C ASN A 138 1.35 -1.38 0.92
N THR A 139 1.55 -2.70 0.99
CA THR A 139 2.36 -3.45 0.02
C THR A 139 1.72 -3.37 -1.37
N MET A 140 0.42 -3.58 -1.50
CA MET A 140 -0.29 -3.48 -2.78
C MET A 140 -0.19 -2.10 -3.43
N ARG A 141 -0.18 -1.02 -2.64
CA ARG A 141 0.01 0.34 -3.17
C ARG A 141 1.32 0.53 -3.92
N LEU A 142 2.34 -0.29 -3.65
CA LEU A 142 3.61 -0.23 -4.38
C LEU A 142 3.45 -0.53 -5.86
N MET A 143 2.39 -1.27 -6.26
CA MET A 143 2.10 -1.55 -7.67
C MET A 143 1.77 -0.29 -8.48
N ALA A 144 1.24 0.76 -7.83
CA ALA A 144 0.91 2.04 -8.44
C ALA A 144 2.15 2.93 -8.72
N LEU A 145 3.34 2.53 -8.25
CA LEU A 145 4.57 3.28 -8.48
C LEU A 145 5.02 3.17 -9.93
N PRO A 146 5.56 4.26 -10.53
CA PRO A 146 6.29 4.20 -11.80
C PRO A 146 7.45 3.22 -11.76
N ASP A 147 7.78 2.62 -12.91
CA ASP A 147 8.79 1.54 -12.98
C ASP A 147 10.18 1.98 -12.48
N ALA A 148 10.61 3.19 -12.79
CA ALA A 148 11.88 3.72 -12.27
C ALA A 148 11.95 3.77 -10.73
N ILE A 149 10.81 3.94 -10.06
CA ILE A 149 10.74 3.94 -8.58
C ILE A 149 10.70 2.51 -8.05
N LYS A 150 10.02 1.58 -8.76
CA LYS A 150 10.06 0.15 -8.47
C LYS A 150 11.49 -0.39 -8.58
N ASP A 151 12.21 -0.01 -9.64
CA ASP A 151 13.61 -0.40 -9.84
C ASP A 151 14.51 0.15 -8.71
N GLY A 152 14.27 1.41 -8.30
CA GLY A 152 14.97 2.00 -7.15
C GLY A 152 14.69 1.29 -5.83
N LEU A 153 13.49 0.74 -5.65
CA LEU A 153 13.14 -0.07 -4.49
C LEU A 153 13.80 -1.47 -4.55
N ILE A 154 13.77 -2.12 -5.71
CA ILE A 154 14.37 -3.45 -5.90
C ILE A 154 15.90 -3.39 -5.75
N SER A 155 16.55 -2.35 -6.29
CA SER A 155 18.00 -2.14 -6.16
C SER A 155 18.45 -1.66 -4.77
N GLY A 156 17.51 -1.34 -3.87
CA GLY A 156 17.82 -0.81 -2.54
C GLY A 156 18.20 0.67 -2.51
N ALA A 157 18.08 1.41 -3.62
CA ALA A 157 18.31 2.85 -3.66
C ALA A 157 17.33 3.61 -2.74
N ILE A 158 16.14 3.06 -2.54
CA ILE A 158 15.15 3.51 -1.55
C ILE A 158 14.62 2.33 -0.75
N SER A 159 14.21 2.56 0.49
CA SER A 159 13.58 1.55 1.33
C SER A 159 12.06 1.44 1.05
N GLU A 160 11.43 0.35 1.52
CA GLU A 160 9.98 0.16 1.44
C GLU A 160 9.19 1.31 2.12
N GLY A 161 9.74 1.89 3.20
CA GLY A 161 9.16 3.07 3.85
C GLY A 161 9.10 4.30 2.95
N HIS A 162 10.17 4.56 2.19
CA HIS A 162 10.21 5.63 1.19
C HIS A 162 9.21 5.38 0.07
N ALA A 163 9.18 4.16 -0.46
CA ALA A 163 8.26 3.76 -1.52
C ALA A 163 6.78 3.91 -1.11
N ARG A 164 6.42 3.57 0.14
CA ARG A 164 5.07 3.79 0.68
C ARG A 164 4.70 5.27 0.78
N ALA A 165 5.63 6.11 1.24
CA ALA A 165 5.40 7.56 1.31
C ALA A 165 5.13 8.14 -0.10
N ILE A 166 5.92 7.72 -1.10
CA ILE A 166 5.76 8.12 -2.51
C ILE A 166 4.42 7.62 -3.07
N ALA A 167 4.08 6.35 -2.87
CA ALA A 167 2.82 5.75 -3.36
C ALA A 167 1.57 6.47 -2.81
N GLY A 168 1.67 7.07 -1.63
CA GLY A 168 0.60 7.88 -1.02
C GLY A 168 0.27 9.19 -1.75
N LEU A 169 1.10 9.63 -2.70
CA LEU A 169 0.88 10.88 -3.46
C LEU A 169 -0.25 10.76 -4.49
N GLY A 170 -0.42 9.61 -5.13
CA GLY A 170 -1.47 9.34 -6.12
C GLY A 170 -1.17 9.84 -7.53
N GLU A 171 -0.37 10.89 -7.69
CA GLU A 171 -0.03 11.54 -8.97
C GLU A 171 1.40 11.20 -9.39
N ILE A 172 1.58 10.70 -10.61
CA ILE A 172 2.87 10.25 -11.14
C ILE A 172 3.93 11.36 -11.09
N LYS A 173 3.55 12.59 -11.46
CA LYS A 173 4.47 13.73 -11.44
C LYS A 173 5.02 13.99 -10.04
N LEU A 174 4.14 13.98 -9.03
CA LEU A 174 4.53 14.18 -7.63
C LEU A 174 5.40 13.02 -7.12
N MET A 175 5.10 11.79 -7.54
CA MET A 175 5.90 10.62 -7.19
C MET A 175 7.34 10.75 -7.71
N VAL A 176 7.50 11.16 -8.97
CA VAL A 176 8.82 11.35 -9.59
C VAL A 176 9.59 12.49 -8.93
N ASP A 177 8.93 13.62 -8.62
CA ASP A 177 9.56 14.77 -7.96
C ASP A 177 9.99 14.40 -6.52
N ALA A 178 9.13 13.70 -5.78
CA ALA A 178 9.46 13.19 -4.46
C ALA A 178 10.64 12.20 -4.50
N TYR A 179 10.65 11.27 -5.45
CA TYR A 179 11.72 10.30 -5.62
C TYR A 179 13.07 10.96 -5.87
N LYS A 180 13.15 11.93 -6.82
CA LYS A 180 14.36 12.70 -7.08
C LYS A 180 14.88 13.41 -5.83
N THR A 181 13.97 14.05 -5.09
CA THR A 181 14.33 14.76 -3.84
C THR A 181 14.84 13.80 -2.78
N ILE A 182 14.20 12.64 -2.60
CA ILE A 182 14.62 11.62 -1.63
C ILE A 182 16.03 11.11 -1.95
N LEU A 183 16.33 10.85 -3.23
CA LEU A 183 17.65 10.41 -3.65
C LEU A 183 18.72 11.50 -3.46
N SER A 184 18.45 12.74 -3.89
CA SER A 184 19.41 13.84 -3.80
C SER A 184 19.74 14.27 -2.38
N GLU A 185 18.76 14.21 -1.46
CA GLU A 185 18.92 14.56 -0.04
C GLU A 185 19.38 13.36 0.81
N SER A 186 19.44 12.14 0.28
CA SER A 186 19.56 10.89 1.06
C SER A 186 18.59 10.89 2.24
N ALA A 187 17.34 11.27 1.94
CA ALA A 187 16.34 11.59 2.94
C ALA A 187 15.99 10.36 3.80
N SER A 188 15.71 10.57 5.09
CA SER A 188 15.14 9.52 5.95
C SER A 188 13.67 9.26 5.60
N VAL A 189 13.11 8.10 6.01
CA VAL A 189 11.70 7.77 5.81
C VAL A 189 10.76 8.85 6.37
N ARG A 190 11.05 9.38 7.56
CA ARG A 190 10.30 10.52 8.15
C ARG A 190 10.32 11.76 7.24
N ARG A 191 11.49 12.08 6.69
CA ARG A 191 11.63 13.22 5.78
C ARG A 191 10.84 12.99 4.50
N ALA A 192 10.82 11.76 3.96
CA ALA A 192 10.02 11.39 2.80
C ALA A 192 8.50 11.50 3.06
N GLU A 193 8.04 11.07 4.23
CA GLU A 193 6.63 11.22 4.65
C GLU A 193 6.22 12.70 4.77
N ASP A 194 7.09 13.53 5.36
CA ASP A 194 6.84 14.99 5.46
C ASP A 194 6.84 15.66 4.09
N LEU A 195 7.76 15.27 3.19
CA LEU A 195 7.81 15.74 1.80
C LEU A 195 6.52 15.37 1.07
N ALA A 196 6.11 14.10 1.14
CA ALA A 196 4.89 13.62 0.51
C ALA A 196 3.65 14.39 1.00
N ARG A 197 3.55 14.63 2.32
CA ARG A 197 2.45 15.42 2.91
C ARG A 197 2.42 16.85 2.37
N ARG A 198 3.58 17.51 2.26
CA ARG A 198 3.70 18.87 1.73
C ARG A 198 3.33 18.95 0.25
N LEU A 199 3.87 18.05 -0.57
CA LEU A 199 3.58 17.99 -2.00
C LEU A 199 2.09 17.77 -2.26
N LYS A 200 1.48 16.82 -1.54
CA LYS A 200 0.03 16.54 -1.62
C LYS A 200 -0.81 17.75 -1.20
N ALA A 201 -0.43 18.42 -0.12
CA ALA A 201 -1.13 19.64 0.35
C ALA A 201 -1.01 20.79 -0.65
N GLN A 202 0.13 20.95 -1.31
CA GLN A 202 0.34 21.96 -2.36
C GLN A 202 -0.48 21.63 -3.60
N TYR A 203 -0.50 20.37 -4.02
CA TYR A 203 -1.26 19.90 -5.18
C TYR A 203 -2.77 20.06 -4.98
N ASN A 204 -3.29 19.68 -3.80
CA ASN A 204 -4.71 19.80 -3.47
C ASN A 204 -5.18 21.26 -3.33
N LYS A 205 -4.24 22.20 -3.07
CA LYS A 205 -4.57 23.63 -3.08
C LYS A 205 -4.80 24.19 -4.49
N GLY A 206 -4.61 23.35 -5.53
CA GLY A 206 -4.61 23.77 -6.93
C GLY A 206 -3.42 24.68 -7.25
N PRO A 207 -3.15 25.01 -8.51
CA PRO A 207 -2.30 26.13 -8.80
C PRO A 207 -2.94 27.32 -8.06
N LEU A 208 -2.16 27.95 -7.20
CA LEU A 208 -2.49 29.32 -6.80
C LEU A 208 -2.64 30.05 -8.14
N HIS A 209 -3.87 30.11 -8.66
CA HIS A 209 -4.16 31.17 -9.58
C HIS A 209 -3.66 32.41 -8.84
N LYS A 210 -2.59 33.02 -9.34
CA LYS A 210 -2.35 34.44 -9.09
C LYS A 210 -3.59 35.11 -9.67
N VAL A 211 -4.67 35.08 -8.88
CA VAL A 211 -5.86 35.81 -9.17
C VAL A 211 -5.35 37.25 -9.16
N GLU A 212 -5.24 37.87 -10.32
CA GLU A 212 -4.94 39.30 -10.40
C GLU A 212 -5.90 39.97 -9.46
N ARG A 213 -5.38 40.39 -8.31
CA ARG A 213 -6.17 41.10 -7.31
C ARG A 213 -6.44 42.48 -7.92
N ILE A 214 -7.70 42.78 -8.10
CA ILE A 214 -8.12 44.08 -8.52
C ILE A 214 -7.91 44.97 -7.29
N HIS A 215 -6.88 45.83 -7.32
CA HIS A 215 -6.72 46.90 -6.37
C HIS A 215 -7.60 48.04 -6.84
N SER A 216 -8.56 48.44 -6.03
CA SER A 216 -9.43 49.60 -6.27
C SER A 216 -9.49 50.41 -4.98
N ASP A 217 -9.28 51.70 -5.11
CA ASP A 217 -9.41 52.64 -3.99
C ASP A 217 -10.82 52.61 -3.37
N GLU A 218 -11.82 52.24 -4.18
CA GLU A 218 -13.20 52.04 -3.71
C GLU A 218 -13.29 50.83 -2.75
N LEU A 219 -12.60 49.72 -3.03
CA LEU A 219 -12.59 48.55 -2.14
C LEU A 219 -11.88 48.85 -0.82
N ASP A 220 -10.83 49.65 -0.86
CA ASP A 220 -10.11 50.08 0.34
C ASP A 220 -10.98 51.02 1.20
N THR A 221 -11.78 51.91 0.57
CA THR A 221 -12.74 52.75 1.26
C THR A 221 -13.84 51.91 1.90
N ILE A 222 -14.45 51.00 1.17
CA ILE A 222 -15.47 50.07 1.70
C ILE A 222 -14.90 49.25 2.87
N ALA A 223 -13.65 48.77 2.77
CA ALA A 223 -13.02 48.01 3.84
C ALA A 223 -12.83 48.85 5.12
N LYS A 224 -12.46 50.15 4.98
CA LYS A 224 -12.31 51.07 6.11
C LYS A 224 -13.66 51.37 6.77
N ASP A 225 -14.68 51.67 5.98
CA ASP A 225 -16.03 51.97 6.49
C ASP A 225 -16.63 50.77 7.24
N LEU A 226 -16.47 49.57 6.69
CA LEU A 226 -16.90 48.36 7.36
C LEU A 226 -16.08 48.09 8.63
N ALA A 227 -14.78 48.34 8.62
CA ALA A 227 -13.92 48.16 9.80
C ALA A 227 -14.33 49.06 10.95
N GLN A 228 -14.67 50.33 10.66
CA GLN A 228 -15.22 51.26 11.66
C GLN A 228 -16.58 50.80 12.19
N SER A 229 -17.45 50.31 11.31
CA SER A 229 -18.80 49.87 11.69
C SER A 229 -18.81 48.63 12.59
N VAL A 230 -17.82 47.76 12.50
CA VAL A 230 -17.74 46.50 13.27
C VAL A 230 -16.67 46.54 14.36
N ASN A 231 -15.99 47.67 14.51
CA ASN A 231 -14.85 47.82 15.43
C ASN A 231 -13.86 46.66 15.33
N GLY A 232 -13.45 46.32 14.10
CA GLY A 232 -12.59 45.22 13.78
C GLY A 232 -11.75 45.48 12.54
N LEU A 233 -10.98 44.47 12.12
CA LEU A 233 -10.21 44.55 10.90
C LEU A 233 -10.99 43.86 9.76
N VAL A 234 -11.19 44.60 8.66
CA VAL A 234 -11.87 44.08 7.47
C VAL A 234 -10.89 44.07 6.31
N LYS A 235 -10.83 42.93 5.62
CA LYS A 235 -10.02 42.76 4.43
C LYS A 235 -10.89 42.31 3.28
N ILE A 236 -10.90 43.11 2.20
CA ILE A 236 -11.59 42.77 0.96
C ILE A 236 -10.54 42.40 -0.08
N THR A 237 -10.78 41.28 -0.77
CA THR A 237 -9.99 40.87 -1.94
C THR A 237 -10.97 40.52 -3.04
N GLN A 238 -10.81 41.12 -4.21
CA GLN A 238 -11.65 40.89 -5.37
C GLN A 238 -10.80 40.42 -6.56
N SER A 239 -11.35 39.54 -7.34
CA SER A 239 -10.81 39.09 -8.62
C SER A 239 -11.91 39.13 -9.69
N LYS A 240 -11.57 38.75 -10.93
CA LYS A 240 -12.56 38.69 -12.03
C LYS A 240 -13.69 37.68 -11.80
N VAL A 241 -13.50 36.72 -10.87
CA VAL A 241 -14.42 35.56 -10.67
C VAL A 241 -14.94 35.44 -9.24
N GLU A 242 -14.28 36.06 -8.24
CA GLU A 242 -14.72 36.00 -6.84
C GLU A 242 -14.36 37.26 -6.07
N ALA A 243 -15.16 37.57 -5.07
CA ALA A 243 -14.82 38.56 -4.05
C ALA A 243 -14.86 37.88 -2.67
N ARG A 244 -13.81 38.10 -1.88
CA ARG A 244 -13.70 37.60 -0.51
C ARG A 244 -13.64 38.71 0.49
N LEU A 245 -14.55 38.67 1.46
CA LEU A 245 -14.64 39.57 2.57
C LEU A 245 -14.29 38.84 3.86
N VAL A 246 -13.30 39.33 4.59
CA VAL A 246 -12.84 38.70 5.83
C VAL A 246 -12.95 39.72 6.96
N PHE A 247 -13.74 39.41 7.99
CA PHE A 247 -13.84 40.15 9.22
C PHE A 247 -12.98 39.51 10.30
N VAL A 248 -12.12 40.28 10.95
CA VAL A 248 -11.34 39.84 12.11
C VAL A 248 -11.77 40.67 13.30
N ILE A 249 -12.56 40.08 14.18
CA ILE A 249 -13.11 40.72 15.37
C ILE A 249 -12.35 40.15 16.57
N ARG A 250 -11.77 41.04 17.40
CA ARG A 250 -11.02 40.65 18.59
C ARG A 250 -11.77 41.16 19.83
N GLY A 251 -11.83 40.34 20.88
CA GLY A 251 -12.49 40.68 22.14
C GLY A 251 -12.95 39.44 22.91
N SER A 252 -13.67 39.63 23.98
CA SER A 252 -14.30 38.53 24.73
C SER A 252 -15.37 37.82 23.90
N LEU A 253 -15.75 36.61 24.30
CA LEU A 253 -16.80 35.84 23.64
C LEU A 253 -18.11 36.62 23.49
N GLU A 254 -18.48 37.39 24.54
CA GLU A 254 -19.69 38.19 24.56
C GLU A 254 -19.62 39.37 23.55
N GLN A 255 -18.50 40.04 23.50
CA GLN A 255 -18.27 41.15 22.57
C GLN A 255 -18.26 40.69 21.11
N THR A 256 -17.54 39.61 20.81
CA THR A 256 -17.47 39.05 19.46
C THR A 256 -18.82 38.50 18.98
N SER A 257 -19.58 37.82 19.87
CA SER A 257 -20.95 37.34 19.58
C SER A 257 -21.93 38.49 19.29
N LYS A 258 -21.83 39.63 20.04
CA LYS A 258 -22.65 40.80 19.81
C LYS A 258 -22.38 41.43 18.45
N THR A 259 -21.11 41.55 18.08
CA THR A 259 -20.70 42.08 16.76
C THR A 259 -21.12 41.16 15.61
N LEU A 260 -21.02 39.85 15.76
CA LEU A 260 -21.49 38.90 14.74
C LEU A 260 -23.00 38.98 14.52
N LYS A 261 -23.80 39.16 15.59
CA LYS A 261 -25.26 39.36 15.48
C LYS A 261 -25.58 40.66 14.74
N LEU A 262 -24.81 41.72 14.99
CA LEU A 262 -25.01 43.03 14.32
C LEU A 262 -24.67 42.95 12.82
N ILE A 263 -23.61 42.23 12.45
CA ILE A 263 -23.26 41.94 11.05
C ILE A 263 -24.38 41.15 10.38
N HIS A 264 -24.88 40.10 11.05
CA HIS A 264 -25.97 39.27 10.55
C HIS A 264 -27.24 40.07 10.28
N LEU A 265 -27.66 40.91 11.21
CA LEU A 265 -28.82 41.83 11.06
C LEU A 265 -28.67 42.76 9.84
N ARG A 266 -27.52 43.43 9.74
CA ARG A 266 -27.29 44.39 8.63
C ARG A 266 -27.17 43.75 7.26
N LEU A 267 -26.70 42.51 7.17
CA LEU A 267 -26.64 41.74 5.91
C LEU A 267 -27.98 41.06 5.58
N GLY A 268 -28.82 40.81 6.59
CA GLY A 268 -30.12 40.15 6.43
C GLY A 268 -31.25 41.09 5.98
N GLU A 269 -31.15 42.37 6.27
CA GLU A 269 -32.22 43.36 5.97
C GLU A 269 -32.39 43.72 4.48
N LYS A 270 -31.56 43.21 3.55
CA LYS A 270 -31.64 43.53 2.11
C LYS A 270 -32.32 42.47 1.24
N LYS A 271 -33.19 41.63 1.78
CA LYS A 271 -33.96 40.66 0.97
C LYS A 271 -35.36 41.14 0.54
N GLU A 272 -35.76 42.35 0.87
CA GLU A 272 -37.14 42.82 0.54
C GLU A 272 -37.29 43.83 -0.58
N ASN A 273 -36.22 44.31 -1.21
CA ASN A 273 -36.36 45.28 -2.31
C ASN A 273 -35.48 44.92 -3.52
N THR A 274 -35.87 43.95 -4.30
CA THR A 274 -35.63 43.91 -5.77
C THR A 274 -36.70 43.03 -6.41
N ASN A 275 -37.79 43.67 -6.79
CA ASN A 275 -38.69 43.25 -7.88
C ASN A 275 -38.02 43.59 -9.20
#